data_0b317662f7f97108947a2309cfaf1c34
#
_entry.id   0b317662f7f97108947a2309cfaf1c34
#
_cell.length_a   1.000
_cell.length_b   1.000
_cell.length_c   1.000
_cell.angle_alpha   90.00
_cell.angle_beta   90.00
_cell.angle_gamma   90.00
#
_symmetry.space_group_name_H-M   'P 1'
#
loop_
_entity.id
_entity.type
_entity.pdbx_description
1 polymer ?
#
loop_
_entity_poly.entity_id
_entity_poly.type
_entity_poly.pdbx_seq_one_letter_code
_entity_poly.pdbx_strand_id
1 'polypeptide(L)'
;FLNAEEILDFYGKLFDIQRKERKSRIDRLIQDVGLEPYRKRPLRQYSKGMLRRIGLAQAIINDPELVILDEPTSGLDPIGSYEIKELILEFKRQGKTVVLCTHLLADVQNVCDRVAILDKGILQVIGSVRELLSQKDAIEFLVRNLSDDDIHAVESFIRNKNGDVLSIGHPSSTLEDIFINIIHNRK
;
A
#
# COMPACT_ATOMS: atom_id res chain seq x y z
N PHE A 1 20.16 -21.07 1.96
CA PHE A 1 19.77 -22.47 1.79
C PHE A 1 18.36 -22.77 2.32
N LEU A 2 17.81 -21.90 3.21
CA LEU A 2 16.49 -22.08 3.80
C LEU A 2 15.38 -21.79 2.76
N ASN A 3 14.22 -22.44 2.92
CA ASN A 3 12.98 -22.12 2.23
C ASN A 3 12.08 -21.24 3.11
N ALA A 4 10.88 -20.85 2.61
CA ALA A 4 9.96 -19.97 3.32
C ALA A 4 9.50 -20.56 4.66
N GLU A 5 9.18 -21.85 4.70
CA GLU A 5 8.73 -22.53 5.91
C GLU A 5 9.84 -22.58 6.97
N GLU A 6 11.07 -22.91 6.56
CA GLU A 6 12.21 -23.03 7.46
C GLU A 6 12.63 -21.69 8.06
N ILE A 7 12.60 -20.59 7.27
CA ILE A 7 12.95 -19.27 7.80
C ILE A 7 11.89 -18.78 8.80
N LEU A 8 10.61 -18.98 8.51
CA LEU A 8 9.53 -18.61 9.44
C LEU A 8 9.54 -19.50 10.70
N ASP A 9 9.85 -20.79 10.56
CA ASP A 9 10.00 -21.69 11.74
C ASP A 9 11.18 -21.25 12.62
N PHE A 10 12.27 -20.82 12.01
CA PHE A 10 13.42 -20.27 12.73
C PHE A 10 13.03 -19.02 13.55
N TYR A 11 12.39 -18.01 12.91
CA TYR A 11 11.96 -16.82 13.62
C TYR A 11 10.88 -17.11 14.66
N GLY A 12 9.92 -17.99 14.36
CA GLY A 12 8.92 -18.38 15.33
C GLY A 12 9.50 -19.09 16.57
N LYS A 13 10.62 -19.78 16.43
CA LYS A 13 11.39 -20.32 17.57
C LYS A 13 12.06 -19.23 18.40
N LEU A 14 12.61 -18.20 17.76
CA LEU A 14 13.23 -17.07 18.46
C LEU A 14 12.24 -16.30 19.34
N PHE A 15 10.97 -16.31 18.98
CA PHE A 15 9.88 -15.73 19.78
C PHE A 15 9.18 -16.72 20.69
N ASP A 16 9.78 -17.89 20.94
CA ASP A 16 9.25 -18.95 21.81
C ASP A 16 7.81 -19.40 21.48
N ILE A 17 7.38 -19.24 20.22
CA ILE A 17 6.05 -19.67 19.77
C ILE A 17 5.98 -21.21 19.81
N GLN A 18 4.98 -21.75 20.51
CA GLN A 18 4.79 -23.18 20.64
C GLN A 18 4.64 -23.87 19.28
N ARG A 19 5.19 -25.09 19.13
CA ARG A 19 5.27 -25.80 17.85
C ARG A 19 3.95 -25.89 17.08
N LYS A 20 2.84 -26.19 17.76
CA LYS A 20 1.52 -26.33 17.12
C LYS A 20 1.03 -25.00 16.57
N GLU A 21 1.12 -23.96 17.36
CA GLU A 21 0.73 -22.59 16.99
C GLU A 21 1.65 -22.06 15.87
N ARG A 22 2.96 -22.22 16.02
CA ARG A 22 3.94 -21.79 15.03
C ARG A 22 3.67 -22.40 13.65
N LYS A 23 3.38 -23.72 13.59
CA LYS A 23 3.01 -24.37 12.33
C LYS A 23 1.77 -23.74 11.70
N SER A 24 0.72 -23.51 12.48
CA SER A 24 -0.51 -22.87 12.00
C SER A 24 -0.27 -21.44 11.51
N ARG A 25 0.56 -20.66 12.24
CA ARG A 25 0.92 -19.29 11.81
C ARG A 25 1.73 -19.30 10.51
N ILE A 26 2.70 -20.21 10.36
CA ILE A 26 3.51 -20.35 9.16
C ILE A 26 2.64 -20.66 7.96
N ASP A 27 1.72 -21.65 8.07
CA ASP A 27 0.84 -22.03 6.97
C ASP A 27 -0.02 -20.83 6.53
N ARG A 28 -0.62 -20.11 7.48
CA ARG A 28 -1.40 -18.90 7.20
C ARG A 28 -0.56 -17.80 6.55
N LEU A 29 0.59 -17.46 7.12
CA LEU A 29 1.42 -16.37 6.63
C LEU A 29 1.96 -16.63 5.22
N ILE A 30 2.38 -17.86 4.90
CA ILE A 30 2.83 -18.22 3.56
C ILE A 30 1.69 -18.05 2.54
N GLN A 31 0.46 -18.39 2.93
CA GLN A 31 -0.73 -18.18 2.11
C GLN A 31 -1.04 -16.69 1.94
N ASP A 32 -1.07 -15.92 3.04
CA ASP A 32 -1.40 -14.49 3.06
C ASP A 32 -0.45 -13.67 2.16
N VAL A 33 0.85 -14.03 2.14
CA VAL A 33 1.83 -13.37 1.27
C VAL A 33 1.92 -13.99 -0.13
N GLY A 34 1.03 -14.92 -0.50
CA GLY A 34 0.96 -15.52 -1.83
C GLY A 34 2.18 -16.37 -2.21
N LEU A 35 2.87 -16.98 -1.24
CA LEU A 35 4.07 -17.79 -1.47
C LEU A 35 3.84 -19.31 -1.37
N GLU A 36 2.59 -19.76 -1.23
CA GLU A 36 2.26 -21.19 -1.11
C GLU A 36 2.84 -22.06 -2.23
N PRO A 37 2.77 -21.68 -3.54
CA PRO A 37 3.36 -22.48 -4.61
C PRO A 37 4.89 -22.60 -4.53
N TYR A 38 5.54 -21.72 -3.78
CA TYR A 38 7.00 -21.60 -3.69
C TYR A 38 7.55 -21.96 -2.31
N ARG A 39 6.70 -22.42 -1.37
CA ARG A 39 7.05 -22.61 0.06
C ARG A 39 8.28 -23.48 0.30
N LYS A 40 8.52 -24.48 -0.55
CA LYS A 40 9.69 -25.40 -0.46
C LYS A 40 10.89 -24.98 -1.31
N ARG A 41 10.74 -23.91 -2.14
CA ARG A 41 11.85 -23.42 -2.97
C ARG A 41 12.85 -22.68 -2.08
N PRO A 42 14.17 -22.90 -2.26
CA PRO A 42 15.19 -22.15 -1.54
C PRO A 42 15.06 -20.64 -1.77
N LEU A 43 15.20 -19.81 -0.72
CA LEU A 43 15.07 -18.36 -0.79
C LEU A 43 16.04 -17.71 -1.79
N ARG A 44 17.22 -18.30 -2.03
CA ARG A 44 18.16 -17.82 -3.06
C ARG A 44 17.60 -17.83 -4.48
N GLN A 45 16.51 -18.55 -4.73
CA GLN A 45 15.83 -18.64 -6.02
C GLN A 45 14.57 -17.77 -6.08
N TYR A 46 14.32 -17.00 -5.01
CA TYR A 46 13.19 -16.08 -4.96
C TYR A 46 13.49 -14.82 -5.77
N SER A 47 12.45 -14.29 -6.44
CA SER A 47 12.52 -12.96 -7.01
C SER A 47 12.59 -11.90 -5.89
N LYS A 48 12.97 -10.67 -6.25
CA LYS A 48 13.04 -9.56 -5.30
C LYS A 48 11.67 -9.35 -4.58
N GLY A 49 10.56 -9.41 -5.33
CA GLY A 49 9.21 -9.32 -4.77
C GLY A 49 8.88 -10.46 -3.82
N MET A 50 9.27 -11.71 -4.16
CA MET A 50 9.09 -12.85 -3.26
C MET A 50 9.91 -12.70 -1.97
N LEU A 51 11.14 -12.17 -2.06
CA LEU A 51 11.96 -11.89 -0.87
C LEU A 51 11.34 -10.79 0.01
N ARG A 52 10.74 -9.75 -0.58
CA ARG A 52 10.02 -8.72 0.17
C ARG A 52 8.79 -9.32 0.88
N ARG A 53 8.01 -10.14 0.19
CA ARG A 53 6.82 -10.79 0.77
C ARG A 53 7.16 -11.72 1.92
N ILE A 54 8.20 -12.56 1.81
CA ILE A 54 8.62 -13.40 2.94
C ILE A 54 9.18 -12.56 4.09
N GLY A 55 9.85 -11.44 3.81
CA GLY A 55 10.29 -10.48 4.82
C GLY A 55 9.14 -9.88 5.61
N LEU A 56 8.02 -9.53 4.95
CA LEU A 56 6.80 -9.09 5.63
C LEU A 56 6.20 -10.20 6.51
N ALA A 57 6.10 -11.43 6.00
CA ALA A 57 5.64 -12.57 6.80
C ALA A 57 6.52 -12.80 8.03
N GLN A 58 7.84 -12.65 7.89
CA GLN A 58 8.80 -12.73 8.98
C GLN A 58 8.59 -11.62 10.02
N ALA A 59 8.31 -10.39 9.59
CA ALA A 59 8.09 -9.25 10.49
C ALA A 59 6.85 -9.41 11.38
N ILE A 60 5.88 -10.25 10.96
CA ILE A 60 4.61 -10.42 11.67
C ILE A 60 4.39 -11.82 12.27
N ILE A 61 5.40 -12.71 12.22
CA ILE A 61 5.27 -14.09 12.75
C ILE A 61 4.91 -14.13 14.24
N ASN A 62 5.40 -13.17 15.03
CA ASN A 62 5.14 -13.01 16.45
C ASN A 62 3.89 -12.19 16.77
N ASP A 63 3.11 -11.81 15.75
CA ASP A 63 1.91 -10.99 15.86
C ASP A 63 2.12 -9.64 16.57
N PRO A 64 3.07 -8.81 16.12
CA PRO A 64 3.40 -7.54 16.77
C PRO A 64 2.25 -6.53 16.61
N GLU A 65 2.15 -5.59 17.57
CA GLU A 65 1.27 -4.43 17.47
C GLU A 65 1.86 -3.35 16.56
N LEU A 66 3.20 -3.25 16.48
CA LEU A 66 3.95 -2.28 15.68
C LEU A 66 4.83 -2.99 14.67
N VAL A 67 4.70 -2.62 13.40
CA VAL A 67 5.53 -3.08 12.28
C VAL A 67 6.27 -1.88 11.69
N ILE A 68 7.59 -1.98 11.54
CA ILE A 68 8.42 -0.94 10.93
C ILE A 68 8.96 -1.48 9.61
N LEU A 69 8.69 -0.76 8.52
CA LEU A 69 9.07 -1.13 7.16
C LEU A 69 9.93 -0.02 6.55
N ASP A 70 11.11 -0.42 6.08
CA ASP A 70 12.04 0.48 5.39
C ASP A 70 12.08 0.13 3.89
N GLU A 71 11.64 1.11 3.06
CA GLU A 71 11.60 1.01 1.59
C GLU A 71 10.97 -0.31 1.08
N PRO A 72 9.76 -0.72 1.54
CA PRO A 72 9.24 -2.06 1.25
C PRO A 72 8.91 -2.27 -0.24
N THR A 73 8.58 -1.24 -0.98
CA THR A 73 8.19 -1.27 -2.41
C THR A 73 9.33 -0.93 -3.36
N SER A 74 10.46 -0.42 -2.83
CA SER A 74 11.59 0.06 -3.63
C SER A 74 12.16 -1.00 -4.57
N GLY A 75 12.24 -0.65 -5.87
CA GLY A 75 12.81 -1.48 -6.93
C GLY A 75 11.99 -2.72 -7.25
N LEU A 76 10.70 -2.72 -6.94
CA LEU A 76 9.72 -3.68 -7.44
C LEU A 76 9.10 -3.16 -8.75
N ASP A 77 8.56 -4.09 -9.53
CA ASP A 77 7.68 -3.78 -10.65
C ASP A 77 6.29 -3.32 -10.12
N PRO A 78 5.44 -2.73 -10.97
CA PRO A 78 4.12 -2.23 -10.53
C PRO A 78 3.25 -3.28 -9.84
N ILE A 79 3.28 -4.54 -10.31
CA ILE A 79 2.51 -5.63 -9.69
C ILE A 79 3.06 -5.95 -8.30
N GLY A 80 4.37 -6.11 -8.18
CA GLY A 80 5.01 -6.39 -6.90
C GLY A 80 4.81 -5.27 -5.89
N SER A 81 4.87 -4.00 -6.33
CA SER A 81 4.59 -2.84 -5.50
C SER A 81 3.14 -2.84 -5.01
N TYR A 82 2.18 -3.08 -5.92
CA TYR A 82 0.77 -3.20 -5.58
C TYR A 82 0.51 -4.30 -4.53
N GLU A 83 1.07 -5.50 -4.74
CA GLU A 83 0.92 -6.64 -3.81
C GLU A 83 1.47 -6.31 -2.41
N ILE A 84 2.60 -5.61 -2.32
CA ILE A 84 3.16 -5.16 -1.03
C ILE A 84 2.26 -4.11 -0.37
N LYS A 85 1.74 -3.14 -1.14
CA LYS A 85 0.79 -2.13 -0.63
C LYS A 85 -0.47 -2.80 -0.06
N GLU A 86 -1.03 -3.79 -0.74
CA GLU A 86 -2.19 -4.56 -0.24
C GLU A 86 -1.89 -5.31 1.06
N LEU A 87 -0.70 -5.91 1.20
CA LEU A 87 -0.29 -6.55 2.46
C LEU A 87 -0.16 -5.54 3.60
N ILE A 88 0.35 -4.34 3.35
CA ILE A 88 0.43 -3.26 4.35
C ILE A 88 -0.98 -2.83 4.79
N LEU A 89 -1.90 -2.65 3.83
CA LEU A 89 -3.29 -2.33 4.13
C LEU A 89 -3.98 -3.45 4.92
N GLU A 90 -3.65 -4.72 4.66
CA GLU A 90 -4.17 -5.84 5.43
C GLU A 90 -3.67 -5.80 6.89
N PHE A 91 -2.41 -5.47 7.14
CA PHE A 91 -1.90 -5.28 8.51
C PHE A 91 -2.67 -4.20 9.25
N LYS A 92 -2.98 -3.09 8.57
CA LYS A 92 -3.83 -2.02 9.10
C LYS A 92 -5.24 -2.52 9.43
N ARG A 93 -5.88 -3.30 8.53
CA ARG A 93 -7.21 -3.91 8.78
C ARG A 93 -7.20 -4.84 9.99
N GLN A 94 -6.09 -5.50 10.25
CA GLN A 94 -5.87 -6.34 11.43
C GLN A 94 -5.58 -5.51 12.71
N GLY A 95 -5.63 -4.19 12.67
CA GLY A 95 -5.42 -3.28 13.80
C GLY A 95 -3.96 -3.05 14.17
N LYS A 96 -3.01 -3.42 13.31
CA LYS A 96 -1.58 -3.17 13.56
C LYS A 96 -1.22 -1.73 13.24
N THR A 97 -0.30 -1.17 14.01
CA THR A 97 0.36 0.09 13.69
C THR A 97 1.52 -0.17 12.75
N VAL A 98 1.53 0.50 11.58
CA VAL A 98 2.63 0.37 10.61
C VAL A 98 3.35 1.70 10.47
N VAL A 99 4.66 1.70 10.69
CA VAL A 99 5.56 2.81 10.37
C VAL A 99 6.26 2.48 9.06
N LEU A 100 6.05 3.31 8.05
CA LEU A 100 6.60 3.14 6.72
C LEU A 100 7.62 4.26 6.44
N CYS A 101 8.86 3.90 6.14
CA CYS A 101 9.86 4.82 5.59
C CYS A 101 9.93 4.62 4.09
N THR A 102 9.73 5.69 3.32
CA THR A 102 9.81 5.64 1.84
C THR A 102 10.08 7.03 1.26
N HIS A 103 10.69 7.07 0.09
CA HIS A 103 10.82 8.26 -0.74
C HIS A 103 9.76 8.31 -1.87
N LEU A 104 8.91 7.28 -1.98
CA LEU A 104 7.87 7.18 -3.00
C LEU A 104 6.57 7.81 -2.49
N LEU A 105 6.33 9.08 -2.84
CA LEU A 105 5.19 9.85 -2.34
C LEU A 105 3.83 9.24 -2.74
N ALA A 106 3.75 8.58 -3.89
CA ALA A 106 2.53 7.88 -4.31
C ALA A 106 2.16 6.75 -3.33
N ASP A 107 3.14 6.00 -2.80
CA ASP A 107 2.88 4.95 -1.82
C ASP A 107 2.36 5.55 -0.50
N VAL A 108 2.91 6.70 -0.06
CA VAL A 108 2.42 7.40 1.14
C VAL A 108 0.95 7.77 0.98
N GLN A 109 0.56 8.34 -0.16
CA GLN A 109 -0.82 8.73 -0.43
C GLN A 109 -1.79 7.54 -0.42
N ASN A 110 -1.33 6.38 -0.90
CA ASN A 110 -2.18 5.20 -1.06
C ASN A 110 -2.38 4.39 0.24
N VAL A 111 -1.37 4.36 1.13
CA VAL A 111 -1.41 3.44 2.28
C VAL A 111 -1.38 4.13 3.64
N CYS A 112 -0.86 5.37 3.75
CA CYS A 112 -0.67 6.04 5.03
C CYS A 112 -1.86 6.91 5.43
N ASP A 113 -2.19 6.93 6.73
CA ASP A 113 -3.15 7.88 7.31
C ASP A 113 -2.47 9.21 7.64
N ARG A 114 -1.23 9.12 8.13
CA ARG A 114 -0.43 10.26 8.58
C ARG A 114 0.96 10.18 7.98
N VAL A 115 1.58 11.32 7.82
CA VAL A 115 2.94 11.46 7.32
C VAL A 115 3.76 12.40 8.18
N ALA A 116 5.03 12.09 8.33
CA ALA A 116 6.06 12.99 8.85
C ALA A 116 7.10 13.20 7.75
N ILE A 117 7.37 14.45 7.37
CA ILE A 117 8.38 14.81 6.37
C ILE A 117 9.63 15.27 7.11
N LEU A 118 10.74 14.56 6.84
CA LEU A 118 12.05 14.90 7.37
C LEU A 118 12.95 15.43 6.26
N ASP A 119 13.68 16.51 6.55
CA ASP A 119 14.77 17.00 5.71
C ASP A 119 16.02 17.18 6.57
N LYS A 120 17.13 16.58 6.17
CA LYS A 120 18.43 16.61 6.87
C LYS A 120 18.31 16.28 8.37
N GLY A 121 17.44 15.32 8.72
CA GLY A 121 17.22 14.89 10.10
C GLY A 121 16.29 15.81 10.91
N ILE A 122 15.74 16.86 10.31
CA ILE A 122 14.83 17.81 10.96
C ILE A 122 13.41 17.53 10.50
N LEU A 123 12.48 17.41 11.45
CA LEU A 123 11.06 17.28 11.17
C LEU A 123 10.52 18.60 10.61
N GLN A 124 10.06 18.58 9.35
CA GLN A 124 9.49 19.73 8.66
C GLN A 124 7.98 19.84 8.86
N VAL A 125 7.30 18.72 8.71
CA VAL A 125 5.84 18.67 8.82
C VAL A 125 5.41 17.31 9.37
N ILE A 126 4.32 17.29 10.15
CA ILE A 126 3.62 16.07 10.55
C ILE A 126 2.12 16.34 10.56
N GLY A 127 1.34 15.43 9.96
CA GLY A 127 -0.11 15.58 9.89
C GLY A 127 -0.80 14.40 9.21
N SER A 128 -2.13 14.46 9.09
CA SER A 128 -2.84 13.49 8.27
C SER A 128 -2.57 13.78 6.78
N VAL A 129 -2.44 12.70 5.98
CA VAL A 129 -2.24 12.82 4.53
C VAL A 129 -3.38 13.63 3.91
N ARG A 130 -4.61 13.35 4.32
CA ARG A 130 -5.80 14.05 3.84
C ARG A 130 -5.76 15.56 4.12
N GLU A 131 -5.38 15.98 5.32
CA GLU A 131 -5.31 17.41 5.69
C GLU A 131 -4.19 18.14 4.96
N LEU A 132 -3.02 17.49 4.82
CA LEU A 132 -1.87 18.08 4.14
C LEU A 132 -2.08 18.23 2.62
N LEU A 133 -2.87 17.33 2.02
CA LEU A 133 -3.20 17.38 0.60
C LEU A 133 -4.44 18.23 0.30
N SER A 134 -5.26 18.56 1.30
CA SER A 134 -6.49 19.34 1.07
C SER A 134 -6.17 20.78 0.70
N GLN A 135 -6.67 21.21 -0.45
CA GLN A 135 -6.75 22.63 -0.82
C GLN A 135 -8.04 23.19 -0.21
N LYS A 136 -7.91 23.96 0.88
CA LYS A 136 -9.07 24.43 1.69
C LYS A 136 -9.96 25.43 0.97
N ASP A 137 -9.44 26.04 -0.08
CA ASP A 137 -10.09 27.06 -0.90
C ASP A 137 -10.66 26.49 -2.21
N ALA A 138 -10.52 25.20 -2.45
CA ALA A 138 -11.06 24.52 -3.62
C ALA A 138 -11.97 23.35 -3.23
N ILE A 139 -13.00 23.10 -4.05
CA ILE A 139 -13.93 21.97 -3.93
C ILE A 139 -13.94 21.23 -5.25
N GLU A 140 -13.72 19.91 -5.21
CA GLU A 140 -13.82 19.04 -6.38
C GLU A 140 -15.16 18.29 -6.36
N PHE A 141 -15.91 18.36 -7.49
CA PHE A 141 -17.11 17.59 -7.71
C PHE A 141 -16.85 16.55 -8.80
N LEU A 142 -16.98 15.26 -8.46
CA LEU A 142 -16.95 14.18 -9.43
C LEU A 142 -18.37 13.76 -9.78
N VAL A 143 -18.81 14.07 -11.00
CA VAL A 143 -20.17 13.82 -11.46
C VAL A 143 -20.16 12.91 -12.69
N ARG A 144 -21.17 12.06 -12.83
CA ARG A 144 -21.36 11.17 -13.99
C ARG A 144 -22.66 11.50 -14.71
N ASN A 145 -22.72 11.16 -16.00
CA ASN A 145 -23.93 11.22 -16.82
C ASN A 145 -24.50 12.64 -17.01
N LEU A 146 -23.63 13.65 -17.12
CA LEU A 146 -24.01 14.98 -17.59
C LEU A 146 -23.77 15.09 -19.09
N SER A 147 -24.68 15.78 -19.80
CA SER A 147 -24.46 16.24 -21.17
C SER A 147 -23.52 17.45 -21.20
N ASP A 148 -22.95 17.76 -22.38
CA ASP A 148 -22.09 18.94 -22.55
C ASP A 148 -22.85 20.23 -22.22
N ASP A 149 -24.15 20.31 -22.57
CA ASP A 149 -25.00 21.46 -22.25
C ASP A 149 -25.21 21.60 -20.72
N ASP A 150 -25.39 20.48 -20.00
CA ASP A 150 -25.52 20.51 -18.54
C ASP A 150 -24.19 20.93 -17.87
N ILE A 151 -23.04 20.53 -18.41
CA ILE A 151 -21.72 20.94 -17.92
C ILE A 151 -21.59 22.47 -18.04
N HIS A 152 -21.92 23.03 -19.19
CA HIS A 152 -21.91 24.49 -19.41
C HIS A 152 -22.89 25.23 -18.49
N ALA A 153 -24.08 24.66 -18.24
CA ALA A 153 -25.04 25.23 -17.32
C ALA A 153 -24.51 25.28 -15.87
N VAL A 154 -23.88 24.19 -15.41
CA VAL A 154 -23.25 24.12 -14.08
C VAL A 154 -22.10 25.11 -13.95
N GLU A 155 -21.22 25.21 -14.96
CA GLU A 155 -20.15 26.20 -14.98
C GLU A 155 -20.69 27.62 -14.86
N SER A 156 -21.70 27.97 -15.67
CA SER A 156 -22.35 29.28 -15.66
C SER A 156 -23.00 29.57 -14.30
N PHE A 157 -23.62 28.59 -13.68
CA PHE A 157 -24.20 28.72 -12.34
C PHE A 157 -23.12 29.04 -11.28
N ILE A 158 -21.98 28.34 -11.30
CA ILE A 158 -20.87 28.57 -10.36
C ILE A 158 -20.33 30.02 -10.54
N ARG A 159 -20.09 30.46 -11.78
CA ARG A 159 -19.59 31.79 -12.09
C ARG A 159 -20.58 32.88 -11.63
N ASN A 160 -21.89 32.65 -11.78
CA ASN A 160 -22.93 33.58 -11.31
C ASN A 160 -22.97 33.67 -9.76
N LYS A 161 -22.39 32.72 -9.04
CA LYS A 161 -22.21 32.75 -7.58
C LYS A 161 -20.86 33.28 -7.14
N ASN A 162 -20.13 33.94 -8.05
CA ASN A 162 -18.76 34.43 -7.85
C ASN A 162 -17.73 33.32 -7.53
N GLY A 163 -17.99 32.09 -8.00
CA GLY A 163 -17.03 31.01 -7.93
C GLY A 163 -16.16 30.95 -9.18
N ASP A 164 -14.89 30.57 -9.02
CA ASP A 164 -13.97 30.31 -10.12
C ASP A 164 -13.95 28.83 -10.45
N VAL A 165 -14.18 28.47 -11.71
CA VAL A 165 -14.02 27.10 -12.19
C VAL A 165 -12.57 26.90 -12.62
N LEU A 166 -11.81 26.15 -11.83
CA LEU A 166 -10.38 25.92 -12.04
C LEU A 166 -10.11 24.87 -13.11
N SER A 167 -10.97 23.84 -13.22
CA SER A 167 -10.82 22.77 -14.20
C SER A 167 -12.16 22.11 -14.50
N ILE A 168 -12.38 21.79 -15.77
CA ILE A 168 -13.44 20.90 -16.24
C ILE A 168 -12.75 19.84 -17.11
N GLY A 169 -13.00 18.56 -16.82
CA GLY A 169 -12.42 17.46 -17.59
C GLY A 169 -12.81 16.09 -17.06
N HIS A 170 -12.40 15.09 -17.80
CA HIS A 170 -12.57 13.70 -17.36
C HIS A 170 -11.48 13.36 -16.34
N PRO A 171 -11.84 12.68 -15.21
CA PRO A 171 -10.85 12.18 -14.28
C PRO A 171 -9.91 11.21 -15.00
N SER A 172 -8.62 11.39 -14.77
CA SER A 172 -7.59 10.51 -15.34
C SER A 172 -7.24 9.41 -14.34
N SER A 173 -7.15 8.17 -14.82
CA SER A 173 -6.50 7.08 -14.09
C SER A 173 -5.00 7.13 -14.33
N THR A 174 -4.22 6.63 -13.37
CA THR A 174 -2.77 6.49 -13.56
C THR A 174 -2.45 5.33 -14.51
N LEU A 175 -1.28 5.37 -15.15
CA LEU A 175 -0.81 4.21 -15.95
C LEU A 175 -0.66 2.95 -15.09
N GLU A 176 -0.35 3.10 -13.80
CA GLU A 176 -0.30 2.00 -12.83
C GLU A 176 -1.69 1.36 -12.67
N ASP A 177 -2.75 2.16 -12.49
CA ASP A 177 -4.12 1.67 -12.37
C ASP A 177 -4.56 0.92 -13.63
N ILE A 178 -4.26 1.47 -14.82
CA ILE A 178 -4.57 0.84 -16.11
C ILE A 178 -3.84 -0.50 -16.22
N PHE A 179 -2.55 -0.53 -15.90
CA PHE A 179 -1.72 -1.73 -15.96
C PHE A 179 -2.24 -2.82 -15.03
N ILE A 180 -2.53 -2.47 -13.77
CA ILE A 180 -3.08 -3.40 -12.77
C ILE A 180 -4.43 -3.96 -13.22
N ASN A 181 -5.32 -3.11 -13.74
CA ASN A 181 -6.63 -3.54 -14.26
C ASN A 181 -6.52 -4.52 -15.43
N ILE A 182 -5.58 -4.29 -16.36
CA ILE A 182 -5.33 -5.22 -17.49
C ILE A 182 -4.88 -6.59 -16.99
N ILE A 183 -4.02 -6.65 -15.99
CA ILE A 183 -3.49 -7.90 -15.45
C ILE A 183 -4.53 -8.66 -14.64
N HIS A 184 -5.32 -7.98 -13.80
CA HIS A 184 -6.37 -8.62 -12.99
C HIS A 184 -7.53 -9.15 -13.83
N ASN A 185 -7.91 -8.46 -14.91
CA ASN A 185 -8.98 -8.91 -15.80
C ASN A 185 -8.59 -10.06 -16.74
N ARG A 186 -7.34 -10.53 -16.71
CA ARG A 186 -6.85 -11.71 -17.44
C ARG A 186 -6.91 -13.01 -16.63
N LYS A 187 -7.38 -12.97 -15.38
CA LYS A 187 -7.66 -14.15 -14.54
C LYS A 187 -9.15 -14.46 -14.58
#